data_75344d94cb310816012eeb4ece50dd22
#
_entry.id   75344d94cb310816012eeb4ece50dd22
#
_cell.length_a   1.000
_cell.length_b   1.000
_cell.length_c   1.000
_cell.angle_alpha   90.00
_cell.angle_beta   90.00
_cell.angle_gamma   90.00
#
_symmetry.space_group_name_H-M   'P 1'
#
loop_
_entity.id
_entity.type
_entity.pdbx_description
1 polymer ?
#
loop_
_entity_poly.entity_id
_entity_poly.type
_entity_poly.pdbx_seq_one_letter_code
_entity_poly.pdbx_strand_id
1 'polypeptide(L)'
;MLADTLNLVKKNIEEACDTAGRSPQEVTLIAVSKTKPVEMLKEAYDAGARVFGENKVQEILDKYDQMPSDVQWHMIGHLQRNKVKYIIDKVSMVHSVDSVRLAEAIEKEAAKKDICMPVLIEVNVAGEESKFGLSVEEVLPFLEEISSYEHLQVKGLMTIAPFVANPEENREVFQKLKKLSVDIAAKNINNVNMSVLSMGMTNDYQVAVEEGATMVRVGTGIFGERDYSIKED
;
A
#
# COMPACT_ATOMS: atom_id res chain seq x y z
N MET A 1 -17.75 -12.79 -13.05
CA MET A 1 -17.90 -11.31 -13.17
C MET A 1 -17.04 -10.66 -12.09
N LEU A 2 -16.67 -9.40 -12.23
CA LEU A 2 -15.77 -8.70 -11.30
C LEU A 2 -16.30 -8.68 -9.85
N ALA A 3 -17.60 -8.52 -9.67
CA ALA A 3 -18.22 -8.59 -8.35
C ALA A 3 -18.00 -9.95 -7.65
N ASP A 4 -18.00 -11.05 -8.39
CA ASP A 4 -17.78 -12.38 -7.83
C ASP A 4 -16.33 -12.56 -7.37
N THR A 5 -15.36 -12.08 -8.18
CA THR A 5 -13.94 -12.14 -7.82
C THR A 5 -13.64 -11.24 -6.62
N LEU A 6 -14.20 -10.03 -6.56
CA LEU A 6 -14.07 -9.15 -5.40
C LEU A 6 -14.65 -9.77 -4.13
N ASN A 7 -15.83 -10.37 -4.22
CA ASN A 7 -16.46 -11.05 -3.08
C ASN A 7 -15.68 -12.29 -2.64
N LEU A 8 -15.10 -13.03 -3.58
CA LEU A 8 -14.23 -14.16 -3.26
C LEU A 8 -12.98 -13.70 -2.49
N VAL A 9 -12.35 -12.60 -2.92
CA VAL A 9 -11.20 -12.04 -2.20
C VAL A 9 -11.59 -11.60 -0.79
N LYS A 10 -12.73 -10.91 -0.62
CA LYS A 10 -13.24 -10.52 0.71
C LYS A 10 -13.46 -11.73 1.61
N LYS A 11 -14.11 -12.78 1.09
CA LYS A 11 -14.34 -14.04 1.82
C LYS A 11 -13.02 -14.69 2.25
N ASN A 12 -12.04 -14.76 1.36
CA ASN A 12 -10.73 -15.33 1.70
C ASN A 12 -10.00 -14.50 2.78
N ILE A 13 -10.17 -13.16 2.80
CA ILE A 13 -9.66 -12.31 3.89
C ILE A 13 -10.36 -12.66 5.20
N GLU A 14 -11.68 -12.82 5.20
CA GLU A 14 -12.45 -13.24 6.38
C GLU A 14 -11.96 -14.59 6.92
N GLU A 15 -11.79 -15.59 6.06
CA GLU A 15 -11.27 -16.91 6.43
C GLU A 15 -9.84 -16.84 7.01
N ALA A 16 -8.96 -16.03 6.45
CA ALA A 16 -7.61 -15.83 6.97
C ALA A 16 -7.64 -15.10 8.33
N CYS A 17 -8.54 -14.13 8.51
CA CYS A 17 -8.75 -13.46 9.80
C CYS A 17 -9.26 -14.44 10.86
N ASP A 18 -10.20 -15.29 10.52
CA ASP A 18 -10.73 -16.33 11.44
C ASP A 18 -9.61 -17.29 11.87
N THR A 19 -8.77 -17.71 10.93
CA THR A 19 -7.60 -18.56 11.21
C THR A 19 -6.63 -17.90 12.20
N ALA A 20 -6.43 -16.59 12.07
CA ALA A 20 -5.53 -15.82 12.93
C ALA A 20 -6.19 -15.26 14.22
N GLY A 21 -7.47 -15.51 14.43
CA GLY A 21 -8.24 -14.98 15.56
C GLY A 21 -8.37 -13.45 15.54
N ARG A 22 -8.50 -12.86 14.34
CA ARG A 22 -8.59 -11.41 14.11
C ARG A 22 -9.94 -11.00 13.55
N SER A 23 -10.28 -9.73 13.71
CA SER A 23 -11.47 -9.16 13.07
C SER A 23 -11.20 -8.80 11.59
N PRO A 24 -12.06 -9.20 10.64
CA PRO A 24 -11.95 -8.76 9.24
C PRO A 24 -11.98 -7.24 9.06
N GLN A 25 -12.60 -6.51 10.00
CA GLN A 25 -12.63 -5.04 10.00
C GLN A 25 -11.24 -4.40 10.22
N GLU A 26 -10.26 -5.16 10.70
CA GLU A 26 -8.88 -4.70 10.83
C GLU A 26 -8.13 -4.69 9.49
N VAL A 27 -8.69 -5.30 8.44
CA VAL A 27 -8.02 -5.47 7.15
C VAL A 27 -8.70 -4.66 6.06
N THR A 28 -7.96 -3.72 5.48
CA THR A 28 -8.38 -2.96 4.30
C THR A 28 -7.93 -3.66 3.03
N LEU A 29 -8.88 -3.97 2.16
CA LEU A 29 -8.61 -4.45 0.81
C LEU A 29 -8.38 -3.27 -0.13
N ILE A 30 -7.19 -3.16 -0.70
CA ILE A 30 -6.86 -2.22 -1.76
C ILE A 30 -7.02 -2.92 -3.12
N ALA A 31 -7.99 -2.45 -3.90
CA ALA A 31 -8.18 -2.91 -5.28
C ALA A 31 -7.12 -2.26 -6.18
N VAL A 32 -6.12 -3.03 -6.59
CA VAL A 32 -5.00 -2.52 -7.41
C VAL A 32 -5.44 -2.42 -8.86
N SER A 33 -5.70 -1.20 -9.31
CA SER A 33 -6.35 -0.87 -10.58
C SER A 33 -5.40 -0.42 -11.68
N LYS A 34 -4.09 -0.56 -11.46
CA LYS A 34 -3.09 -0.21 -12.48
C LYS A 34 -3.38 -0.90 -13.82
N THR A 35 -3.24 -0.15 -14.91
CA THR A 35 -3.50 -0.60 -16.29
C THR A 35 -4.95 -1.02 -16.59
N LYS A 36 -5.88 -0.77 -15.70
CA LYS A 36 -7.30 -1.11 -15.91
C LYS A 36 -8.10 0.14 -16.30
N PRO A 37 -9.05 0.00 -17.24
CA PRO A 37 -9.91 1.12 -17.64
C PRO A 37 -10.89 1.51 -16.52
N VAL A 38 -11.33 2.76 -16.53
CA VAL A 38 -12.23 3.34 -15.50
C VAL A 38 -13.53 2.57 -15.36
N GLU A 39 -14.04 1.99 -16.43
CA GLU A 39 -15.27 1.19 -16.44
C GLU A 39 -15.16 0.00 -15.47
N MET A 40 -14.01 -0.68 -15.44
CA MET A 40 -13.77 -1.77 -14.49
C MET A 40 -13.67 -1.28 -13.04
N LEU A 41 -13.12 -0.07 -12.84
CA LEU A 41 -13.08 0.55 -11.51
C LEU A 41 -14.49 0.89 -11.01
N LYS A 42 -15.35 1.41 -11.89
CA LYS A 42 -16.76 1.68 -11.58
C LYS A 42 -17.51 0.39 -11.23
N GLU A 43 -17.29 -0.70 -11.97
CA GLU A 43 -17.88 -2.00 -11.65
C GLU A 43 -17.40 -2.50 -10.26
N ALA A 44 -16.11 -2.35 -9.94
CA ALA A 44 -15.58 -2.68 -8.62
C ALA A 44 -16.18 -1.78 -7.51
N TYR A 45 -16.34 -0.49 -7.79
CA TYR A 45 -16.96 0.46 -6.87
C TYR A 45 -18.42 0.09 -6.58
N ASP A 46 -19.19 -0.23 -7.61
CA ASP A 46 -20.59 -0.68 -7.48
C ASP A 46 -20.70 -2.00 -6.69
N ALA A 47 -19.68 -2.86 -6.79
CA ALA A 47 -19.53 -4.07 -5.98
C ALA A 47 -19.00 -3.80 -4.55
N GLY A 48 -18.82 -2.52 -4.17
CA GLY A 48 -18.46 -2.10 -2.81
C GLY A 48 -16.97 -1.90 -2.56
N ALA A 49 -16.12 -1.82 -3.58
CA ALA A 49 -14.75 -1.33 -3.41
C ALA A 49 -14.74 0.18 -3.17
N ARG A 50 -13.89 0.66 -2.27
CA ARG A 50 -13.73 2.09 -1.96
C ARG A 50 -12.28 2.54 -1.97
N VAL A 51 -11.34 1.62 -1.79
CA VAL A 51 -9.90 1.89 -1.74
C VAL A 51 -9.26 1.32 -3.00
N PHE A 52 -8.64 2.18 -3.79
CA PHE A 52 -7.97 1.81 -5.04
C PHE A 52 -6.48 2.14 -4.96
N GLY A 53 -5.65 1.28 -5.53
CA GLY A 53 -4.20 1.43 -5.53
C GLY A 53 -3.64 1.59 -6.94
N GLU A 54 -2.82 2.62 -7.13
CA GLU A 54 -2.14 2.89 -8.40
C GLU A 54 -0.63 2.91 -8.26
N ASN A 55 0.06 2.48 -9.31
CA ASN A 55 1.52 2.50 -9.36
C ASN A 55 2.09 3.75 -10.04
N LYS A 56 1.32 4.41 -10.90
CA LYS A 56 1.75 5.57 -11.67
C LYS A 56 0.89 6.79 -11.32
N VAL A 57 1.54 7.93 -11.09
CA VAL A 57 0.87 9.21 -10.84
C VAL A 57 -0.10 9.57 -11.97
N GLN A 58 0.29 9.32 -13.23
CA GLN A 58 -0.56 9.61 -14.38
C GLN A 58 -1.89 8.86 -14.31
N GLU A 59 -1.88 7.59 -13.93
CA GLU A 59 -3.12 6.80 -13.82
C GLU A 59 -4.06 7.35 -12.74
N ILE A 60 -3.51 7.87 -11.63
CA ILE A 60 -4.34 8.56 -10.62
C ILE A 60 -4.98 9.79 -11.24
N LEU A 61 -4.20 10.64 -11.91
CA LEU A 61 -4.70 11.88 -12.51
C LEU A 61 -5.79 11.62 -13.56
N ASP A 62 -5.59 10.62 -14.41
CA ASP A 62 -6.51 10.29 -15.49
C ASP A 62 -7.84 9.72 -14.97
N LYS A 63 -7.82 9.04 -13.81
CA LYS A 63 -8.98 8.34 -13.24
C LYS A 63 -9.70 9.14 -12.15
N TYR A 64 -9.01 10.07 -11.47
CA TYR A 64 -9.47 10.74 -10.27
C TYR A 64 -10.84 11.42 -10.46
N ASP A 65 -10.97 12.25 -11.48
CA ASP A 65 -12.20 13.01 -11.73
C ASP A 65 -13.33 12.18 -12.34
N GLN A 66 -13.04 10.94 -12.75
CA GLN A 66 -14.00 10.03 -13.37
C GLN A 66 -14.64 9.06 -12.38
N MET A 67 -14.14 9.01 -11.15
CA MET A 67 -14.62 8.16 -10.07
C MET A 67 -15.37 8.99 -9.01
N PRO A 68 -16.26 8.36 -8.22
CA PRO A 68 -16.93 9.03 -7.11
C PRO A 68 -15.95 9.62 -6.09
N SER A 69 -16.34 10.73 -5.46
CA SER A 69 -15.48 11.51 -4.55
C SER A 69 -15.15 10.81 -3.22
N ASP A 70 -15.87 9.74 -2.89
CA ASP A 70 -15.60 8.90 -1.69
C ASP A 70 -14.58 7.78 -1.95
N VAL A 71 -14.05 7.68 -3.18
CA VAL A 71 -12.95 6.79 -3.48
C VAL A 71 -11.67 7.26 -2.79
N GLN A 72 -11.04 6.35 -2.07
CA GLN A 72 -9.74 6.57 -1.45
C GLN A 72 -8.63 6.05 -2.37
N TRP A 73 -7.82 6.97 -2.90
CA TRP A 73 -6.70 6.64 -3.76
C TRP A 73 -5.44 6.42 -2.95
N HIS A 74 -4.76 5.31 -3.16
CA HIS A 74 -3.48 5.01 -2.56
C HIS A 74 -2.39 4.96 -3.63
N MET A 75 -1.31 5.72 -3.44
CA MET A 75 -0.10 5.60 -4.25
C MET A 75 0.74 4.45 -3.69
N ILE A 76 0.79 3.33 -4.42
CA ILE A 76 1.43 2.10 -3.96
C ILE A 76 2.68 1.71 -4.76
N GLY A 77 2.98 2.39 -5.86
CA GLY A 77 4.18 2.21 -6.66
C GLY A 77 5.25 3.26 -6.34
N HIS A 78 6.44 3.09 -6.92
CA HIS A 78 7.55 4.02 -6.74
C HIS A 78 7.15 5.45 -7.14
N LEU A 79 7.32 6.38 -6.21
CA LEU A 79 6.93 7.79 -6.39
C LEU A 79 8.17 8.67 -6.62
N GLN A 80 8.27 9.25 -7.80
CA GLN A 80 9.30 10.23 -8.09
C GLN A 80 9.00 11.56 -7.39
N ARG A 81 10.02 12.20 -6.79
CA ARG A 81 9.91 13.47 -6.04
C ARG A 81 9.20 14.59 -6.81
N ASN A 82 9.52 14.76 -8.09
CA ASN A 82 8.93 15.78 -8.94
C ASN A 82 7.46 15.55 -9.27
N LYS A 83 6.93 14.36 -8.99
CA LYS A 83 5.52 13.97 -9.22
C LYS A 83 4.64 14.15 -7.98
N VAL A 84 5.21 14.28 -6.79
CA VAL A 84 4.48 14.45 -5.51
C VAL A 84 3.44 15.56 -5.60
N LYS A 85 3.81 16.73 -6.12
CA LYS A 85 2.93 17.91 -6.23
C LYS A 85 1.61 17.69 -6.99
N TYR A 86 1.55 16.67 -7.83
CA TYR A 86 0.36 16.39 -8.65
C TYR A 86 -0.68 15.54 -7.92
N ILE A 87 -0.26 14.78 -6.91
CA ILE A 87 -1.14 13.82 -6.22
C ILE A 87 -1.32 14.09 -4.73
N ILE A 88 -0.56 15.01 -4.15
CA ILE A 88 -0.53 15.22 -2.70
C ILE A 88 -1.91 15.54 -2.09
N ASP A 89 -2.80 16.16 -2.83
CA ASP A 89 -4.17 16.47 -2.44
C ASP A 89 -5.24 15.52 -3.04
N LYS A 90 -4.80 14.44 -3.68
CA LYS A 90 -5.68 13.47 -4.35
C LYS A 90 -5.60 12.08 -3.74
N VAL A 91 -4.49 11.77 -3.07
CA VAL A 91 -4.31 10.45 -2.45
C VAL A 91 -4.54 10.50 -0.95
N SER A 92 -5.08 9.42 -0.42
CA SER A 92 -5.31 9.24 1.02
C SER A 92 -4.05 8.71 1.73
N MET A 93 -3.14 8.09 1.00
CA MET A 93 -1.91 7.51 1.56
C MET A 93 -0.86 7.25 0.47
N VAL A 94 0.42 7.42 0.82
CA VAL A 94 1.57 7.00 0.01
C VAL A 94 2.25 5.83 0.71
N HIS A 95 2.39 4.68 0.02
CA HIS A 95 2.95 3.45 0.60
C HIS A 95 4.45 3.26 0.35
N SER A 96 5.04 4.06 -0.53
CA SER A 96 6.36 3.82 -1.13
C SER A 96 7.42 4.84 -0.72
N VAL A 97 7.40 5.29 0.54
CA VAL A 97 8.43 6.20 1.03
C VAL A 97 9.68 5.40 1.41
N ASP A 98 10.76 5.63 0.67
CA ASP A 98 12.02 4.89 0.73
C ASP A 98 13.28 5.76 0.86
N SER A 99 13.12 7.06 0.98
CA SER A 99 14.24 7.99 1.09
C SER A 99 13.86 9.31 1.74
N VAL A 100 14.80 9.92 2.48
CA VAL A 100 14.63 11.24 3.09
C VAL A 100 14.25 12.30 2.05
N ARG A 101 14.85 12.24 0.86
CA ARG A 101 14.54 13.17 -0.22
C ARG A 101 13.10 13.08 -0.73
N LEU A 102 12.48 11.88 -0.69
CA LEU A 102 11.07 11.73 -1.03
C LEU A 102 10.19 12.22 0.14
N ALA A 103 10.55 11.89 1.37
CA ALA A 103 9.85 12.37 2.57
C ALA A 103 9.84 13.90 2.64
N GLU A 104 10.98 14.57 2.38
CA GLU A 104 11.07 16.04 2.27
C GLU A 104 10.16 16.62 1.19
N ALA A 105 10.08 15.95 0.03
CA ALA A 105 9.21 16.42 -1.06
C ALA A 105 7.73 16.30 -0.66
N ILE A 106 7.35 15.24 0.03
CA ILE A 106 5.98 15.04 0.54
C ILE A 106 5.68 16.10 1.61
N GLU A 107 6.54 16.27 2.61
CA GLU A 107 6.41 17.29 3.66
C GLU A 107 6.18 18.68 3.04
N LYS A 108 7.05 19.09 2.11
CA LYS A 108 6.97 20.38 1.45
C LYS A 108 5.67 20.60 0.66
N GLU A 109 5.22 19.59 -0.10
CA GLU A 109 4.00 19.73 -0.91
C GLU A 109 2.73 19.63 -0.05
N ALA A 110 2.75 18.83 1.02
CA ALA A 110 1.66 18.74 2.00
C ALA A 110 1.51 20.06 2.78
N ALA A 111 2.62 20.67 3.22
CA ALA A 111 2.62 21.96 3.89
C ALA A 111 1.99 23.07 3.03
N LYS A 112 2.24 23.10 1.73
CA LYS A 112 1.61 24.08 0.82
C LYS A 112 0.09 23.96 0.73
N LYS A 113 -0.45 22.80 1.04
CA LYS A 113 -1.89 22.49 0.99
C LYS A 113 -2.53 22.47 2.38
N ASP A 114 -1.74 22.71 3.43
CA ASP A 114 -2.17 22.61 4.84
C ASP A 114 -2.82 21.25 5.17
N ILE A 115 -2.20 20.19 4.67
CA ILE A 115 -2.62 18.81 4.93
C ILE A 115 -1.51 18.03 5.63
N CYS A 116 -1.88 16.98 6.37
CA CYS A 116 -0.95 16.01 6.92
C CYS A 116 -1.08 14.71 6.14
N MET A 117 -0.06 14.35 5.34
CA MET A 117 -0.09 13.18 4.45
C MET A 117 0.27 11.90 5.20
N PRO A 118 -0.65 10.91 5.27
CA PRO A 118 -0.34 9.58 5.78
C PRO A 118 0.63 8.85 4.84
N VAL A 119 1.71 8.29 5.39
CA VAL A 119 2.68 7.54 4.61
C VAL A 119 3.03 6.21 5.28
N LEU A 120 3.47 5.25 4.46
CA LEU A 120 4.15 4.05 4.91
C LEU A 120 5.58 4.05 4.40
N ILE A 121 6.47 3.48 5.19
CA ILE A 121 7.87 3.29 4.82
C ILE A 121 7.99 1.97 4.07
N GLU A 122 8.52 2.03 2.85
CA GLU A 122 8.77 0.83 2.06
C GLU A 122 10.06 0.15 2.53
N VAL A 123 9.95 -1.13 2.91
CA VAL A 123 11.04 -1.93 3.46
C VAL A 123 11.31 -3.14 2.56
N ASN A 124 12.53 -3.27 2.11
CA ASN A 124 13.03 -4.43 1.38
C ASN A 124 13.46 -5.54 2.36
N VAL A 125 12.47 -6.22 2.94
CA VAL A 125 12.69 -7.26 3.95
C VAL A 125 13.44 -8.46 3.41
N ALA A 126 13.24 -8.80 2.13
CA ALA A 126 13.88 -9.94 1.49
C ALA A 126 15.34 -9.67 1.06
N GLY A 127 15.77 -8.41 1.02
CA GLY A 127 17.13 -8.01 0.63
C GLY A 127 17.41 -8.21 -0.86
N GLU A 128 16.40 -8.10 -1.73
CA GLU A 128 16.59 -8.23 -3.19
C GLU A 128 17.17 -6.92 -3.75
N GLU A 129 18.37 -6.96 -4.32
CA GLU A 129 19.09 -5.78 -4.84
C GLU A 129 18.31 -5.00 -5.94
N SER A 130 17.41 -5.65 -6.65
CA SER A 130 16.61 -5.06 -7.72
C SER A 130 15.34 -4.34 -7.25
N LYS A 131 15.01 -4.38 -5.95
CA LYS A 131 13.79 -3.79 -5.39
C LYS A 131 14.06 -2.49 -4.65
N PHE A 132 13.04 -1.64 -4.66
CA PHE A 132 12.98 -0.42 -3.84
C PHE A 132 12.78 -0.75 -2.36
N GLY A 133 12.92 0.26 -1.53
CA GLY A 133 12.73 0.16 -0.09
C GLY A 133 14.03 0.21 0.70
N LEU A 134 13.92 0.66 1.94
CA LEU A 134 15.02 0.66 2.90
C LEU A 134 15.35 -0.76 3.34
N SER A 135 16.59 -1.05 3.67
CA SER A 135 16.91 -2.26 4.43
C SER A 135 16.31 -2.17 5.84
N VAL A 136 16.15 -3.30 6.51
CA VAL A 136 15.59 -3.36 7.87
C VAL A 136 16.37 -2.47 8.85
N GLU A 137 17.68 -2.44 8.71
CA GLU A 137 18.60 -1.68 9.55
C GLU A 137 18.52 -0.17 9.32
N GLU A 138 18.14 0.27 8.12
CA GLU A 138 18.01 1.69 7.77
C GLU A 138 16.72 2.32 8.26
N VAL A 139 15.68 1.51 8.58
CA VAL A 139 14.35 2.05 8.92
C VAL A 139 14.37 2.93 10.16
N LEU A 140 15.01 2.47 11.25
CA LEU A 140 15.02 3.24 12.49
C LEU A 140 15.76 4.58 12.37
N PRO A 141 16.99 4.65 11.85
CA PRO A 141 17.68 5.92 11.59
C PRO A 141 16.88 6.86 10.68
N PHE A 142 16.25 6.31 9.63
CA PHE A 142 15.39 7.07 8.74
C PHE A 142 14.21 7.71 9.47
N LEU A 143 13.49 6.95 10.32
CA LEU A 143 12.35 7.46 11.09
C LEU A 143 12.76 8.55 12.08
N GLU A 144 13.92 8.42 12.73
CA GLU A 144 14.48 9.43 13.62
C GLU A 144 14.77 10.73 12.86
N GLU A 145 15.31 10.65 11.64
CA GLU A 145 15.62 11.82 10.80
C GLU A 145 14.37 12.60 10.40
N ILE A 146 13.28 11.90 10.01
CA ILE A 146 12.02 12.55 9.58
C ILE A 146 11.04 12.85 10.71
N SER A 147 11.37 12.53 11.96
CA SER A 147 10.46 12.62 13.13
C SER A 147 9.96 14.04 13.44
N SER A 148 10.63 15.07 12.91
CA SER A 148 10.28 16.49 13.08
C SER A 148 9.35 17.04 11.99
N TYR A 149 9.00 16.24 10.97
CA TYR A 149 8.12 16.69 9.91
C TYR A 149 6.68 16.80 10.40
N GLU A 150 6.03 17.93 10.13
CA GLU A 150 4.71 18.25 10.70
C GLU A 150 3.55 17.88 9.75
N HIS A 151 3.84 17.82 8.45
CA HIS A 151 2.85 17.56 7.39
C HIS A 151 2.98 16.17 6.76
N LEU A 152 3.84 15.33 7.33
CA LEU A 152 4.01 13.93 6.96
C LEU A 152 3.77 13.07 8.20
N GLN A 153 2.87 12.09 8.15
CA GLN A 153 2.58 11.19 9.26
C GLN A 153 2.89 9.75 8.90
N VAL A 154 3.87 9.16 9.55
CA VAL A 154 4.18 7.74 9.36
C VAL A 154 3.12 6.89 10.07
N LYS A 155 2.39 6.09 9.30
CA LYS A 155 1.35 5.18 9.80
C LYS A 155 1.83 3.74 9.97
N GLY A 156 2.96 3.38 9.39
CA GLY A 156 3.47 2.02 9.43
C GLY A 156 4.44 1.68 8.31
N LEU A 157 4.49 0.41 7.99
CA LEU A 157 5.44 -0.16 7.02
C LEU A 157 4.72 -0.81 5.84
N MET A 158 5.42 -0.86 4.71
CA MET A 158 5.00 -1.60 3.52
C MET A 158 6.14 -2.48 3.04
N THR A 159 5.83 -3.66 2.54
CA THR A 159 6.80 -4.50 1.80
C THR A 159 6.17 -5.17 0.59
N ILE A 160 7.01 -5.47 -0.39
CA ILE A 160 6.68 -6.31 -1.54
C ILE A 160 7.52 -7.59 -1.41
N ALA A 161 6.87 -8.68 -1.01
CA ALA A 161 7.53 -9.97 -0.88
C ALA A 161 7.94 -10.54 -2.26
N PRO A 162 8.89 -11.46 -2.33
CA PRO A 162 9.25 -12.16 -3.56
C PRO A 162 8.06 -12.85 -4.22
N PHE A 163 8.09 -12.97 -5.55
CA PHE A 163 7.12 -13.81 -6.23
C PHE A 163 7.53 -15.28 -6.06
N VAL A 164 6.69 -16.07 -5.41
CA VAL A 164 6.91 -17.49 -5.11
C VAL A 164 5.73 -18.33 -5.58
N ALA A 165 5.98 -19.58 -5.89
CA ALA A 165 4.91 -20.51 -6.29
C ALA A 165 4.04 -20.94 -5.10
N ASN A 166 4.66 -21.17 -3.95
CA ASN A 166 3.95 -21.48 -2.70
C ASN A 166 3.92 -20.23 -1.80
N PRO A 167 2.75 -19.62 -1.56
CA PRO A 167 2.62 -18.40 -0.74
C PRO A 167 3.18 -18.55 0.68
N GLU A 168 3.23 -19.75 1.24
CA GLU A 168 3.80 -20.01 2.56
C GLU A 168 5.29 -19.64 2.66
N GLU A 169 6.02 -19.63 1.56
CA GLU A 169 7.43 -19.23 1.53
C GLU A 169 7.61 -17.74 1.90
N ASN A 170 6.57 -16.91 1.74
CA ASN A 170 6.59 -15.50 2.12
C ASN A 170 6.22 -15.25 3.59
N ARG A 171 5.79 -16.25 4.33
CA ARG A 171 5.39 -16.10 5.74
C ARG A 171 6.47 -15.47 6.60
N GLU A 172 7.71 -15.91 6.44
CA GLU A 172 8.85 -15.38 7.20
C GLU A 172 9.11 -13.89 6.89
N VAL A 173 8.91 -13.46 5.64
CA VAL A 173 9.02 -12.04 5.23
C VAL A 173 7.99 -11.20 5.98
N PHE A 174 6.73 -11.66 6.05
CA PHE A 174 5.67 -10.94 6.74
C PHE A 174 5.86 -10.90 8.25
N GLN A 175 6.34 -12.01 8.85
CA GLN A 175 6.70 -12.05 10.27
C GLN A 175 7.82 -11.08 10.62
N LYS A 176 8.86 -10.99 9.76
CA LYS A 176 9.96 -10.02 9.96
C LYS A 176 9.46 -8.58 9.90
N LEU A 177 8.59 -8.24 8.95
CA LEU A 177 8.02 -6.90 8.87
C LEU A 177 7.14 -6.59 10.11
N LYS A 178 6.32 -7.54 10.54
CA LYS A 178 5.50 -7.42 11.75
C LYS A 178 6.37 -7.19 12.98
N LYS A 179 7.42 -7.98 13.16
CA LYS A 179 8.36 -7.82 14.26
C LYS A 179 9.01 -6.44 14.24
N LEU A 180 9.49 -5.99 13.08
CA LEU A 180 10.08 -4.67 12.92
C LEU A 180 9.09 -3.55 13.34
N SER A 181 7.82 -3.65 12.94
CA SER A 181 6.81 -2.67 13.32
C SER A 181 6.58 -2.60 14.84
N VAL A 182 6.58 -3.74 15.52
CA VAL A 182 6.45 -3.82 16.98
C VAL A 182 7.68 -3.21 17.68
N ASP A 183 8.88 -3.56 17.20
CA ASP A 183 10.14 -3.06 17.75
C ASP A 183 10.25 -1.52 17.59
N ILE A 184 9.77 -0.97 16.47
CA ILE A 184 9.73 0.50 16.23
C ILE A 184 8.65 1.16 17.11
N ALA A 185 7.45 0.58 17.20
CA ALA A 185 6.38 1.12 18.04
C ALA A 185 6.83 1.33 19.49
N ALA A 186 7.63 0.39 20.02
CA ALA A 186 8.19 0.47 21.37
C ALA A 186 9.18 1.64 21.57
N LYS A 187 9.70 2.24 20.50
CA LYS A 187 10.63 3.39 20.58
C LYS A 187 9.92 4.72 20.84
N ASN A 188 8.60 4.80 20.63
CA ASN A 188 7.80 6.01 20.82
C ASN A 188 8.40 7.24 20.09
N ILE A 189 8.80 7.07 18.82
CA ILE A 189 9.33 8.14 17.98
C ILE A 189 8.21 9.13 17.67
N ASN A 190 8.48 10.42 17.80
CA ASN A 190 7.51 11.46 17.46
C ASN A 190 7.05 11.33 15.99
N ASN A 191 5.76 11.55 15.75
CA ASN A 191 5.13 11.48 14.42
C ASN A 191 5.18 10.10 13.75
N VAL A 192 5.49 9.04 14.50
CA VAL A 192 5.54 7.66 14.00
C VAL A 192 4.50 6.80 14.72
N ASN A 193 3.60 6.22 13.94
CA ASN A 193 2.60 5.25 14.39
C ASN A 193 2.77 3.97 13.55
N MET A 194 2.80 2.81 14.20
CA MET A 194 2.98 1.52 13.53
C MET A 194 1.67 0.71 13.47
N SER A 195 0.54 1.39 13.26
CA SER A 195 -0.79 0.75 13.18
C SER A 195 -1.08 0.09 11.84
N VAL A 196 -0.32 0.41 10.79
CA VAL A 196 -0.54 -0.09 9.43
C VAL A 196 0.60 -0.98 8.97
N LEU A 197 0.24 -2.18 8.48
CA LEU A 197 1.13 -3.07 7.74
C LEU A 197 0.52 -3.36 6.37
N SER A 198 1.09 -2.74 5.33
CA SER A 198 0.72 -2.99 3.94
C SER A 198 1.62 -4.08 3.38
N MET A 199 1.11 -5.29 3.31
CA MET A 199 1.82 -6.46 2.81
C MET A 199 0.84 -7.51 2.31
N GLY A 200 1.27 -8.34 1.36
CA GLY A 200 0.43 -9.33 0.69
C GLY A 200 -0.24 -8.79 -0.58
N MET A 201 -0.15 -9.60 -1.62
CA MET A 201 -0.72 -9.36 -2.96
C MET A 201 -1.56 -10.56 -3.39
N THR A 202 -2.01 -10.58 -4.65
CA THR A 202 -2.93 -11.62 -5.18
C THR A 202 -2.55 -13.05 -4.79
N ASN A 203 -1.26 -13.39 -4.75
CA ASN A 203 -0.81 -14.76 -4.51
C ASN A 203 -0.71 -15.11 -3.01
N ASP A 204 -0.42 -14.14 -2.14
CA ASP A 204 0.01 -14.37 -0.75
C ASP A 204 -0.72 -13.54 0.31
N TYR A 205 -1.79 -12.80 -0.09
CA TYR A 205 -2.50 -11.93 0.86
C TYR A 205 -3.12 -12.67 2.04
N GLN A 206 -3.53 -13.93 1.89
CA GLN A 206 -4.10 -14.71 2.98
C GLN A 206 -3.03 -14.97 4.06
N VAL A 207 -1.84 -15.43 3.65
CA VAL A 207 -0.69 -15.60 4.55
C VAL A 207 -0.29 -14.28 5.21
N ALA A 208 -0.30 -13.18 4.44
CA ALA A 208 -0.03 -11.85 4.99
C ALA A 208 -1.06 -11.43 6.06
N VAL A 209 -2.35 -11.72 5.84
CA VAL A 209 -3.42 -11.46 6.84
C VAL A 209 -3.18 -12.27 8.10
N GLU A 210 -2.87 -13.54 7.99
CA GLU A 210 -2.55 -14.39 9.14
C GLU A 210 -1.36 -13.85 9.95
N GLU A 211 -0.37 -13.24 9.29
CA GLU A 211 0.82 -12.64 9.92
C GLU A 211 0.62 -11.17 10.33
N GLY A 212 -0.60 -10.65 10.24
CA GLY A 212 -0.95 -9.35 10.81
C GLY A 212 -1.01 -8.20 9.82
N ALA A 213 -1.12 -8.43 8.50
CA ALA A 213 -1.41 -7.37 7.54
C ALA A 213 -2.68 -6.62 7.92
N THR A 214 -2.66 -5.31 7.82
CA THR A 214 -3.83 -4.44 7.97
C THR A 214 -4.28 -3.84 6.63
N MET A 215 -3.42 -3.93 5.62
CA MET A 215 -3.75 -3.62 4.23
C MET A 215 -3.19 -4.69 3.31
N VAL A 216 -4.02 -5.19 2.40
CA VAL A 216 -3.62 -6.11 1.34
C VAL A 216 -3.90 -5.50 -0.03
N ARG A 217 -3.05 -5.76 -1.03
CA ARG A 217 -3.08 -5.14 -2.35
C ARG A 217 -3.37 -6.19 -3.42
N VAL A 218 -4.62 -6.32 -3.82
CA VAL A 218 -5.05 -7.36 -4.75
C VAL A 218 -5.41 -6.75 -6.11
N GLY A 219 -4.71 -7.18 -7.16
CA GLY A 219 -4.92 -6.73 -8.54
C GLY A 219 -5.55 -7.82 -9.41
N THR A 220 -4.73 -8.74 -9.88
CA THR A 220 -5.18 -9.82 -10.79
C THR A 220 -6.27 -10.70 -10.20
N GLY A 221 -6.28 -10.89 -8.88
CA GLY A 221 -7.34 -11.61 -8.18
C GLY A 221 -8.72 -10.95 -8.26
N ILE A 222 -8.78 -9.63 -8.51
CA ILE A 222 -10.03 -8.88 -8.67
C ILE A 222 -10.31 -8.62 -10.15
N PHE A 223 -9.34 -8.02 -10.87
CA PHE A 223 -9.53 -7.48 -12.21
C PHE A 223 -9.12 -8.42 -13.35
N GLY A 224 -8.64 -9.63 -13.02
CA GLY A 224 -8.08 -10.54 -14.01
C GLY A 224 -6.69 -10.13 -14.50
N GLU A 225 -6.11 -10.98 -15.36
CA GLU A 225 -4.78 -10.75 -15.93
C GLU A 225 -4.70 -9.46 -16.76
N ARG A 226 -3.47 -8.99 -17.01
CA ARG A 226 -3.24 -7.82 -17.85
C ARG A 226 -3.48 -8.17 -19.31
N ASP A 227 -4.20 -7.31 -19.99
CA ASP A 227 -4.26 -7.36 -21.45
C ASP A 227 -3.04 -6.64 -22.03
N TYR A 228 -2.03 -7.39 -22.44
CA TYR A 228 -0.82 -6.87 -23.10
C TYR A 228 -1.04 -6.48 -24.56
N SER A 229 -2.25 -6.65 -25.10
CA SER A 229 -2.57 -6.27 -26.49
C SER A 229 -2.72 -4.75 -26.66
N ILE A 230 -2.95 -4.02 -25.57
CA ILE A 230 -3.00 -2.56 -25.54
C ILE A 230 -1.57 -2.07 -25.33
N LYS A 231 -0.89 -1.66 -26.42
CA LYS A 231 0.42 -0.99 -26.30
C LYS A 231 0.24 0.32 -25.54
N GLU A 232 1.02 0.49 -24.46
CA GLU A 232 1.24 1.80 -23.85
C GLU A 232 1.98 2.69 -24.88
N ASP A 233 1.32 3.73 -25.42
CA ASP A 233 1.96 4.83 -26.13
C ASP A 233 2.65 5.78 -25.17
#